data_a48b56d65a1920abdde88e70b3313280
#
_entry.id   a48b56d65a1920abdde88e70b3313280
#
_cell.length_a   1.000
_cell.length_b   1.000
_cell.length_c   1.000
_cell.angle_alpha   90.00
_cell.angle_beta   90.00
_cell.angle_gamma   90.00
#
_symmetry.space_group_name_H-M   'P 1'
#
loop_
_entity.id
_entity.type
_entity.pdbx_description
1 polymer ?
#
loop_
_entity_poly.entity_id
_entity_poly.type
_entity_poly.pdbx_seq_one_letter_code
_entity_poly.pdbx_strand_id
1 'polypeptide(L)'
;MGDLLLALPAIRSLKGALGVPLTLCGHGWVIQALEGDPFIEELMDVNRGDFSQLFSEREAGEGIDLLRDAGWAFVFGKEGVLATNLRRVGLQVTVLPPSHRRHLTDHYLALLSSSGKVSKVSPPWILISPEEKKLARERLMREGVRGDFFVLHPGSGSPKKVWPPQKMARVAEALMREKGLFPIVIEGPADGVPCQELLSAIKGEGLLLRSPHLRELAALLSLASLYVGNDSGISHLAASVGAPTLVLFGPTDPHIWAPRGERVRWIWGKTPCAPCTPEQRRQCPRPRCMEQIDPEEAIETLLSDPWA
;
A
#
# COMPACT_ATOMS: atom_id res chain seq x y z
N MET A 1 -0.82 0.36 -6.47
CA MET A 1 -0.28 -0.36 -5.29
C MET A 1 -1.32 -0.50 -4.18
N GLY A 2 -1.95 0.59 -3.72
CA GLY A 2 -2.94 0.51 -2.63
C GLY A 2 -4.06 -0.50 -2.86
N ASP A 3 -4.64 -0.54 -4.07
CA ASP A 3 -5.73 -1.47 -4.39
C ASP A 3 -5.30 -2.94 -4.27
N LEU A 4 -4.08 -3.29 -4.71
CA LEU A 4 -3.54 -4.63 -4.54
C LEU A 4 -3.37 -4.97 -3.05
N LEU A 5 -2.80 -4.05 -2.26
CA LEU A 5 -2.56 -4.27 -0.85
C LEU A 5 -3.87 -4.37 -0.04
N LEU A 6 -4.91 -3.66 -0.45
CA LEU A 6 -6.26 -3.82 0.10
C LEU A 6 -6.94 -5.14 -0.30
N ALA A 7 -6.52 -5.75 -1.41
CA ALA A 7 -7.01 -7.06 -1.84
C ALA A 7 -6.26 -8.23 -1.19
N LEU A 8 -5.05 -8.03 -0.65
CA LEU A 8 -4.22 -9.11 -0.08
C LEU A 8 -4.93 -9.97 0.98
N PRO A 9 -5.71 -9.41 1.92
CA PRO A 9 -6.45 -10.24 2.86
C PRO A 9 -7.41 -11.21 2.16
N ALA A 10 -8.07 -10.75 1.10
CA ALA A 10 -8.97 -11.60 0.30
C ALA A 10 -8.19 -12.63 -0.53
N ILE A 11 -7.06 -12.26 -1.11
CA ILE A 11 -6.17 -13.17 -1.87
C ILE A 11 -5.64 -14.28 -0.95
N ARG A 12 -5.17 -13.94 0.25
CA ARG A 12 -4.70 -14.91 1.25
C ARG A 12 -5.81 -15.83 1.74
N SER A 13 -7.00 -15.25 1.98
CA SER A 13 -8.18 -16.02 2.37
C SER A 13 -8.57 -17.04 1.29
N LEU A 14 -8.53 -16.62 0.03
CA LEU A 14 -8.79 -17.48 -1.13
C LEU A 14 -7.76 -18.61 -1.24
N LYS A 15 -6.48 -18.29 -1.15
CA LYS A 15 -5.38 -19.29 -1.15
C LYS A 15 -5.57 -20.32 -0.05
N GLY A 16 -5.86 -19.88 1.18
CA GLY A 16 -6.11 -20.78 2.31
C GLY A 16 -7.33 -21.66 2.15
N ALA A 17 -8.39 -21.18 1.47
CA ALA A 17 -9.59 -21.94 1.22
C ALA A 17 -9.44 -22.97 0.08
N LEU A 18 -8.68 -22.62 -0.96
CA LEU A 18 -8.51 -23.49 -2.13
C LEU A 18 -7.37 -24.50 -1.96
N GLY A 19 -6.32 -24.17 -1.22
CA GLY A 19 -5.17 -25.05 -1.00
C GLY A 19 -4.36 -25.36 -2.26
N VAL A 20 -4.43 -24.50 -3.30
CA VAL A 20 -3.76 -24.70 -4.59
C VAL A 20 -2.65 -23.66 -4.79
N PRO A 21 -1.68 -23.90 -5.69
CA PRO A 21 -0.70 -22.90 -6.07
C PRO A 21 -1.36 -21.59 -6.54
N LEU A 22 -0.75 -20.44 -6.20
CA LEU A 22 -1.22 -19.11 -6.54
C LEU A 22 -0.20 -18.38 -7.39
N THR A 23 -0.59 -18.07 -8.64
CA THR A 23 0.11 -17.08 -9.49
C THR A 23 -0.58 -15.74 -9.33
N LEU A 24 0.15 -14.71 -8.88
CA LEU A 24 -0.37 -13.34 -8.77
C LEU A 24 0.10 -12.51 -9.94
N CYS A 25 -0.88 -12.00 -10.72
CA CYS A 25 -0.63 -11.14 -11.86
C CYS A 25 -0.88 -9.67 -11.50
N GLY A 26 0.08 -8.80 -11.79
CA GLY A 26 -0.04 -7.37 -11.53
C GLY A 26 1.04 -6.57 -12.25
N HIS A 27 0.98 -5.24 -12.13
CA HIS A 27 2.07 -4.41 -12.68
C HIS A 27 3.38 -4.70 -11.96
N GLY A 28 4.46 -4.96 -12.70
CA GLY A 28 5.76 -5.42 -12.19
C GLY A 28 6.27 -4.61 -11.00
N TRP A 29 6.23 -3.27 -11.11
CA TRP A 29 6.67 -2.39 -10.02
C TRP A 29 5.81 -2.51 -8.74
N VAL A 30 4.54 -2.95 -8.83
CA VAL A 30 3.67 -3.13 -7.65
C VAL A 30 3.90 -4.48 -7.00
N ILE A 31 4.00 -5.54 -7.80
CA ILE A 31 4.16 -6.91 -7.30
C ILE A 31 5.54 -7.17 -6.70
N GLN A 32 6.54 -6.33 -6.98
CA GLN A 32 7.85 -6.35 -6.30
C GLN A 32 7.75 -6.43 -4.78
N ALA A 33 6.75 -5.79 -4.17
CA ALA A 33 6.55 -5.85 -2.73
C ALA A 33 6.30 -7.27 -2.19
N LEU A 34 5.90 -8.18 -3.07
CA LEU A 34 5.52 -9.56 -2.77
C LEU A 34 6.56 -10.61 -3.20
N GLU A 35 7.70 -10.16 -3.74
CA GLU A 35 8.79 -11.07 -4.10
C GLU A 35 9.25 -11.88 -2.87
N GLY A 36 9.35 -13.20 -3.03
CA GLY A 36 9.73 -14.09 -1.93
C GLY A 36 8.68 -14.27 -0.82
N ASP A 37 7.47 -13.73 -0.98
CA ASP A 37 6.38 -13.99 -0.03
C ASP A 37 5.94 -15.47 -0.15
N PRO A 38 5.99 -16.27 0.95
CA PRO A 38 5.76 -17.71 0.89
C PRO A 38 4.31 -18.12 0.53
N PHE A 39 3.38 -17.18 0.50
CA PHE A 39 1.99 -17.44 0.08
C PHE A 39 1.79 -17.39 -1.43
N ILE A 40 2.78 -16.91 -2.19
CA ILE A 40 2.67 -16.69 -3.63
C ILE A 40 3.75 -17.53 -4.30
N GLU A 41 3.35 -18.50 -5.09
CA GLU A 41 4.29 -19.38 -5.79
C GLU A 41 4.89 -18.67 -7.00
N GLU A 42 4.12 -17.81 -7.66
CA GLU A 42 4.57 -17.11 -8.85
C GLU A 42 4.04 -15.68 -8.93
N LEU A 43 4.91 -14.76 -9.34
CA LEU A 43 4.56 -13.38 -9.65
C LEU A 43 4.71 -13.14 -11.15
N MET A 44 3.67 -12.58 -11.77
CA MET A 44 3.65 -12.32 -13.21
C MET A 44 3.36 -10.86 -13.51
N ASP A 45 4.26 -10.20 -14.23
CA ASP A 45 4.01 -8.84 -14.72
C ASP A 45 3.01 -8.86 -15.88
N VAL A 46 1.88 -8.18 -15.71
CA VAL A 46 0.84 -8.04 -16.74
C VAL A 46 1.31 -7.31 -18.01
N ASN A 47 2.44 -6.61 -17.96
CA ASN A 47 3.05 -5.96 -19.13
C ASN A 47 3.94 -6.90 -19.95
N ARG A 48 4.16 -8.15 -19.55
CA ARG A 48 4.86 -9.13 -20.40
C ARG A 48 4.07 -9.38 -21.67
N GLY A 49 4.79 -9.46 -22.81
CA GLY A 49 4.22 -9.45 -24.15
C GLY A 49 3.02 -10.38 -24.36
N ASP A 50 3.12 -11.62 -23.91
CA ASP A 50 2.06 -12.63 -24.08
C ASP A 50 0.83 -12.33 -23.19
N PHE A 51 1.05 -11.93 -21.95
CA PHE A 51 -0.04 -11.60 -21.02
C PHE A 51 -0.77 -10.30 -21.41
N SER A 52 -0.06 -9.35 -22.00
CA SER A 52 -0.63 -8.07 -22.44
C SER A 52 -1.73 -8.23 -23.50
N GLN A 53 -1.71 -9.33 -24.25
CA GLN A 53 -2.74 -9.65 -25.24
C GLN A 53 -4.12 -9.87 -24.62
N LEU A 54 -4.18 -10.33 -23.35
CA LEU A 54 -5.45 -10.50 -22.61
C LEU A 54 -6.19 -9.18 -22.36
N PHE A 55 -5.53 -8.05 -22.47
CA PHE A 55 -6.14 -6.72 -22.34
C PHE A 55 -6.56 -6.12 -23.69
N SER A 56 -6.33 -6.82 -24.80
CA SER A 56 -6.69 -6.38 -26.15
C SER A 56 -8.07 -6.91 -26.53
N GLU A 57 -8.84 -6.10 -27.28
CA GLU A 57 -10.11 -6.54 -27.91
C GLU A 57 -9.89 -7.52 -29.07
N ARG A 58 -8.66 -7.60 -29.59
CA ARG A 58 -8.27 -8.60 -30.57
C ARG A 58 -8.28 -9.97 -29.91
N GLU A 59 -8.65 -11.02 -30.67
CA GLU A 59 -8.62 -12.39 -30.15
C GLU A 59 -7.24 -12.67 -29.56
N ALA A 60 -7.21 -13.03 -28.29
CA ALA A 60 -6.01 -13.53 -27.66
C ALA A 60 -5.63 -14.82 -28.41
N GLY A 61 -4.47 -14.83 -29.08
CA GLY A 61 -4.02 -15.97 -29.86
C GLY A 61 -3.94 -17.24 -29.01
N GLU A 62 -4.07 -18.40 -29.66
CA GLU A 62 -3.74 -19.70 -29.09
C GLU A 62 -2.28 -19.63 -28.58
N GLY A 63 -2.03 -19.55 -27.30
CA GLY A 63 -0.64 -19.55 -26.84
C GLY A 63 -0.33 -18.79 -25.57
N ILE A 64 -1.31 -18.51 -24.72
CA ILE A 64 -0.99 -18.11 -23.35
C ILE A 64 -0.69 -19.38 -22.55
N ASP A 65 0.43 -20.02 -22.90
CA ASP A 65 0.91 -21.26 -22.27
C ASP A 65 1.02 -21.14 -20.74
N LEU A 66 1.26 -19.91 -20.27
CA LEU A 66 1.32 -19.53 -18.85
C LEU A 66 0.03 -19.80 -18.08
N LEU A 67 -1.12 -19.93 -18.75
CA LEU A 67 -2.42 -20.16 -18.13
C LEU A 67 -2.98 -21.55 -18.32
N ARG A 68 -2.27 -22.43 -19.04
CA ARG A 68 -2.75 -23.79 -19.38
C ARG A 68 -3.08 -24.64 -18.17
N ASP A 69 -2.29 -24.51 -17.10
CA ASP A 69 -2.45 -25.29 -15.88
C ASP A 69 -3.34 -24.60 -14.85
N ALA A 70 -3.80 -23.37 -15.14
CA ALA A 70 -4.69 -22.65 -14.25
C ALA A 70 -6.15 -23.10 -14.46
N GLY A 71 -6.82 -23.52 -13.40
CA GLY A 71 -8.24 -23.87 -13.43
C GLY A 71 -9.14 -22.66 -13.23
N TRP A 72 -8.70 -21.71 -12.40
CA TRP A 72 -9.50 -20.53 -12.01
C TRP A 72 -8.71 -19.24 -12.14
N ALA A 73 -9.42 -18.15 -12.45
CA ALA A 73 -8.93 -16.79 -12.36
C ALA A 73 -9.86 -15.91 -11.51
N PHE A 74 -9.29 -15.15 -10.61
CA PHE A 74 -9.98 -14.16 -9.79
C PHE A 74 -9.53 -12.76 -10.21
N VAL A 75 -10.44 -11.99 -10.81
CA VAL A 75 -10.15 -10.64 -11.32
C VAL A 75 -10.64 -9.61 -10.31
N PHE A 76 -9.72 -8.98 -9.59
CA PHE A 76 -10.01 -7.86 -8.68
C PHE A 76 -10.19 -6.58 -9.50
N GLY A 77 -11.36 -6.41 -10.07
CA GLY A 77 -11.66 -5.33 -11.01
C GLY A 77 -13.07 -5.41 -11.55
N LYS A 78 -13.33 -4.63 -12.59
CA LYS A 78 -14.64 -4.65 -13.29
C LYS A 78 -14.69 -5.75 -14.34
N GLU A 79 -15.89 -6.19 -14.66
CA GLU A 79 -16.13 -7.01 -15.86
C GLU A 79 -15.62 -6.26 -17.11
N GLY A 80 -14.98 -6.96 -18.04
CA GLY A 80 -14.40 -6.37 -19.23
C GLY A 80 -13.56 -7.33 -20.05
N VAL A 81 -12.75 -6.78 -20.95
CA VAL A 81 -11.95 -7.52 -21.92
C VAL A 81 -11.10 -8.61 -21.27
N LEU A 82 -10.41 -8.30 -20.18
CA LEU A 82 -9.58 -9.27 -19.47
C LEU A 82 -10.39 -10.51 -19.05
N ALA A 83 -11.51 -10.30 -18.35
CA ALA A 83 -12.36 -11.41 -17.88
C ALA A 83 -12.91 -12.24 -19.05
N THR A 84 -13.32 -11.58 -20.13
CA THR A 84 -13.79 -12.23 -21.34
C THR A 84 -12.70 -13.10 -21.97
N ASN A 85 -11.49 -12.57 -22.12
CA ASN A 85 -10.38 -13.30 -22.74
C ASN A 85 -9.90 -14.46 -21.85
N LEU A 86 -9.87 -14.29 -20.52
CA LEU A 86 -9.58 -15.41 -19.61
C LEU A 86 -10.58 -16.55 -19.74
N ARG A 87 -11.88 -16.27 -19.93
CA ARG A 87 -12.88 -17.30 -20.19
C ARG A 87 -12.67 -17.97 -21.55
N ARG A 88 -12.28 -17.22 -22.58
CA ARG A 88 -12.00 -17.76 -23.92
C ARG A 88 -10.83 -18.76 -23.93
N VAL A 89 -9.83 -18.52 -23.10
CA VAL A 89 -8.71 -19.46 -22.93
C VAL A 89 -9.00 -20.60 -21.97
N GLY A 90 -10.26 -20.76 -21.52
CA GLY A 90 -10.75 -21.92 -20.81
C GLY A 90 -10.76 -21.82 -19.28
N LEU A 91 -10.42 -20.66 -18.68
CA LEU A 91 -10.45 -20.51 -17.22
C LEU A 91 -11.85 -20.28 -16.68
N GLN A 92 -12.11 -20.79 -15.48
CA GLN A 92 -13.26 -20.39 -14.68
C GLN A 92 -12.97 -19.03 -14.04
N VAL A 93 -13.69 -17.98 -14.48
CA VAL A 93 -13.40 -16.60 -14.07
C VAL A 93 -14.43 -16.09 -13.07
N THR A 94 -13.95 -15.65 -11.91
CA THR A 94 -14.73 -14.88 -10.93
C THR A 94 -14.26 -13.43 -10.93
N VAL A 95 -15.15 -12.50 -11.23
CA VAL A 95 -14.86 -11.06 -11.17
C VAL A 95 -15.31 -10.51 -9.82
N LEU A 96 -14.39 -9.78 -9.18
CA LEU A 96 -14.58 -9.14 -7.88
C LEU A 96 -14.53 -7.62 -8.08
N PRO A 97 -15.67 -6.97 -8.40
CA PRO A 97 -15.69 -5.54 -8.68
C PRO A 97 -15.44 -4.72 -7.41
N PRO A 98 -14.72 -3.57 -7.48
CA PRO A 98 -14.54 -2.70 -6.35
C PRO A 98 -15.86 -2.03 -5.94
N SER A 99 -15.95 -1.65 -4.66
CA SER A 99 -17.10 -0.93 -4.11
C SER A 99 -16.64 0.30 -3.34
N HIS A 100 -17.47 1.34 -3.37
CA HIS A 100 -17.26 2.57 -2.58
C HIS A 100 -18.28 2.71 -1.43
N ARG A 101 -19.01 1.62 -1.10
CA ARG A 101 -20.06 1.64 -0.06
C ARG A 101 -19.59 1.09 1.29
N ARG A 102 -18.52 0.33 1.28
CA ARG A 102 -17.86 -0.26 2.46
C ARG A 102 -16.37 -0.34 2.22
N HIS A 103 -15.60 -0.60 3.26
CA HIS A 103 -14.17 -0.80 3.14
C HIS A 103 -13.86 -1.86 2.07
N LEU A 104 -12.88 -1.56 1.19
CA LEU A 104 -12.62 -2.39 0.01
C LEU A 104 -12.23 -3.83 0.37
N THR A 105 -11.39 -4.01 1.39
CA THR A 105 -11.01 -5.35 1.89
C THR A 105 -12.25 -6.15 2.35
N ASP A 106 -13.14 -5.53 3.15
CA ASP A 106 -14.34 -6.19 3.67
C ASP A 106 -15.31 -6.53 2.54
N HIS A 107 -15.33 -5.69 1.50
CA HIS A 107 -16.13 -5.95 0.31
C HIS A 107 -15.65 -7.20 -0.42
N TYR A 108 -14.35 -7.33 -0.69
CA TYR A 108 -13.78 -8.49 -1.34
C TYR A 108 -13.96 -9.77 -0.52
N LEU A 109 -13.72 -9.72 0.78
CA LEU A 109 -13.97 -10.84 1.68
C LEU A 109 -15.44 -11.29 1.68
N ALA A 110 -16.38 -10.34 1.66
CA ALA A 110 -17.79 -10.66 1.60
C ALA A 110 -18.21 -11.32 0.27
N LEU A 111 -17.65 -10.86 -0.86
CA LEU A 111 -17.88 -11.49 -2.17
C LEU A 111 -17.37 -12.93 -2.20
N LEU A 112 -16.18 -13.19 -1.62
CA LEU A 112 -15.62 -14.55 -1.52
C LEU A 112 -16.44 -15.41 -0.56
N SER A 113 -16.91 -14.86 0.58
CA SER A 113 -17.75 -15.58 1.55
C SER A 113 -19.02 -16.09 0.92
N SER A 114 -19.67 -15.30 0.07
CA SER A 114 -20.91 -15.71 -0.63
C SER A 114 -20.68 -16.89 -1.57
N SER A 115 -19.46 -17.14 -2.01
CA SER A 115 -19.07 -18.27 -2.86
C SER A 115 -18.52 -19.48 -2.06
N GLY A 116 -18.50 -19.40 -0.73
CA GLY A 116 -17.92 -20.43 0.15
C GLY A 116 -16.38 -20.52 0.10
N LYS A 117 -15.71 -19.56 -0.54
CA LYS A 117 -14.26 -19.57 -0.78
C LYS A 117 -13.51 -18.61 0.17
N VAL A 118 -13.70 -18.81 1.47
CA VAL A 118 -13.08 -17.97 2.51
C VAL A 118 -12.46 -18.82 3.60
N SER A 119 -11.22 -18.53 3.95
CA SER A 119 -10.59 -18.95 5.19
C SER A 119 -10.29 -17.77 6.09
N LYS A 120 -10.15 -18.02 7.40
CA LYS A 120 -9.74 -16.98 8.34
C LYS A 120 -8.27 -16.64 8.11
N VAL A 121 -7.97 -15.36 7.95
CA VAL A 121 -6.60 -14.85 7.79
C VAL A 121 -6.37 -13.68 8.74
N SER A 122 -5.13 -13.52 9.16
CA SER A 122 -4.70 -12.47 10.10
C SER A 122 -3.47 -11.73 9.56
N PRO A 123 -3.28 -10.45 9.89
CA PRO A 123 -2.04 -9.75 9.54
C PRO A 123 -0.81 -10.39 10.23
N PRO A 124 0.41 -10.11 9.75
CA PRO A 124 0.70 -9.23 8.63
C PRO A 124 0.32 -9.84 7.27
N TRP A 125 0.00 -8.97 6.30
CA TRP A 125 -0.42 -9.37 4.95
C TRP A 125 0.76 -9.65 4.01
N ILE A 126 1.95 -9.17 4.36
CA ILE A 126 3.22 -9.44 3.68
C ILE A 126 4.18 -10.00 4.73
N LEU A 127 4.72 -11.18 4.46
CA LEU A 127 5.68 -11.82 5.35
C LEU A 127 7.10 -11.44 4.94
N ILE A 128 7.88 -11.00 5.91
CA ILE A 128 9.30 -10.66 5.74
C ILE A 128 10.12 -11.70 6.51
N SER A 129 11.01 -12.37 5.82
CA SER A 129 11.89 -13.38 6.42
C SER A 129 12.92 -12.77 7.39
N PRO A 130 13.45 -13.56 8.33
CA PRO A 130 14.52 -13.10 9.21
C PRO A 130 15.76 -12.61 8.45
N GLU A 131 16.09 -13.23 7.30
CA GLU A 131 17.23 -12.84 6.48
C GLU A 131 17.00 -11.48 5.81
N GLU A 132 15.82 -11.23 5.27
CA GLU A 132 15.48 -9.91 4.70
C GLU A 132 15.54 -8.81 5.76
N LYS A 133 15.06 -9.08 6.98
CA LYS A 133 15.18 -8.15 8.11
C LYS A 133 16.63 -7.89 8.48
N LYS A 134 17.49 -8.90 8.46
CA LYS A 134 18.92 -8.77 8.72
C LYS A 134 19.59 -7.90 7.66
N LEU A 135 19.34 -8.17 6.36
CA LEU A 135 19.87 -7.37 5.26
C LEU A 135 19.42 -5.90 5.33
N ALA A 136 18.16 -5.67 5.69
CA ALA A 136 17.63 -4.31 5.88
C ALA A 136 18.36 -3.58 7.03
N ARG A 137 18.61 -4.25 8.18
CA ARG A 137 19.38 -3.68 9.29
C ARG A 137 20.83 -3.36 8.88
N GLU A 138 21.49 -4.28 8.18
CA GLU A 138 22.87 -4.07 7.70
C GLU A 138 22.97 -2.90 6.72
N ARG A 139 21.97 -2.74 5.84
CA ARG A 139 21.87 -1.57 4.96
C ARG A 139 21.72 -0.28 5.77
N LEU A 140 20.81 -0.24 6.72
CA LEU A 140 20.61 0.94 7.58
C LEU A 140 21.87 1.31 8.36
N MET A 141 22.58 0.32 8.90
CA MET A 141 23.85 0.54 9.59
C MET A 141 24.91 1.17 8.68
N ARG A 142 25.01 0.71 7.41
CA ARG A 142 25.92 1.30 6.41
C ARG A 142 25.56 2.75 6.05
N GLU A 143 24.27 3.07 6.06
CA GLU A 143 23.75 4.44 5.87
C GLU A 143 23.84 5.30 7.15
N GLY A 144 24.45 4.79 8.22
CA GLY A 144 24.67 5.54 9.47
C GLY A 144 23.50 5.50 10.46
N VAL A 145 22.43 4.79 10.17
CA VAL A 145 21.28 4.66 11.08
C VAL A 145 21.62 3.67 12.18
N ARG A 146 21.67 4.16 13.43
CA ARG A 146 21.98 3.37 14.62
C ARG A 146 20.84 3.52 15.63
N GLY A 147 20.25 2.41 16.04
CA GLY A 147 19.13 2.41 16.97
C GLY A 147 17.76 2.42 16.29
N ASP A 148 16.76 2.84 17.03
CA ASP A 148 15.37 2.84 16.57
C ASP A 148 15.09 4.01 15.62
N PHE A 149 14.21 3.77 14.67
CA PHE A 149 13.91 4.74 13.62
C PHE A 149 12.41 4.76 13.29
N PHE A 150 11.99 5.86 12.73
CA PHE A 150 10.65 6.00 12.14
C PHE A 150 10.74 6.40 10.67
N VAL A 151 9.69 6.10 9.93
CA VAL A 151 9.64 6.33 8.50
C VAL A 151 8.58 7.38 8.16
N LEU A 152 8.96 8.33 7.33
CA LEU A 152 8.09 9.38 6.80
C LEU A 152 7.93 9.24 5.29
N HIS A 153 6.70 9.33 4.81
CA HIS A 153 6.41 9.44 3.38
C HIS A 153 5.57 10.69 3.11
N PRO A 154 6.20 11.82 2.79
CA PRO A 154 5.48 13.08 2.56
C PRO A 154 4.75 13.12 1.22
N GLY A 155 5.04 12.18 0.32
CA GLY A 155 4.43 12.09 -1.00
C GLY A 155 3.06 11.42 -1.04
N SER A 156 2.46 11.44 -2.22
CA SER A 156 1.25 10.67 -2.57
C SER A 156 1.07 10.63 -4.09
N GLY A 157 0.31 9.67 -4.61
CA GLY A 157 -0.08 9.60 -6.02
C GLY A 157 -0.95 10.77 -6.52
N SER A 158 -1.24 11.76 -5.67
CA SER A 158 -1.95 12.99 -6.02
C SER A 158 -1.49 14.13 -5.14
N PRO A 159 -1.12 15.30 -5.71
CA PRO A 159 -0.72 16.47 -4.90
C PRO A 159 -1.84 16.96 -3.99
N LYS A 160 -3.11 16.62 -4.30
CA LYS A 160 -4.27 16.96 -3.45
C LYS A 160 -4.41 16.09 -2.20
N LYS A 161 -3.57 15.06 -2.05
CA LYS A 161 -3.49 14.20 -0.87
C LYS A 161 -2.24 14.45 -0.03
N VAL A 162 -1.42 15.39 -0.42
CA VAL A 162 -0.17 15.74 0.27
C VAL A 162 -0.48 16.66 1.44
N TRP A 163 -0.15 16.21 2.65
CA TRP A 163 -0.16 17.06 3.84
C TRP A 163 1.02 18.02 3.79
N PRO A 164 0.88 19.29 4.21
CA PRO A 164 1.98 20.26 4.16
C PRO A 164 3.25 19.71 4.81
N PRO A 165 4.38 19.60 4.09
CA PRO A 165 5.62 19.02 4.60
C PRO A 165 6.12 19.70 5.88
N GLN A 166 5.86 21.01 6.05
CA GLN A 166 6.21 21.76 7.25
C GLN A 166 5.45 21.25 8.51
N LYS A 167 4.21 20.77 8.33
CA LYS A 167 3.45 20.15 9.42
C LYS A 167 3.98 18.75 9.74
N MET A 168 4.39 17.99 8.71
CA MET A 168 5.03 16.69 8.90
C MET A 168 6.40 16.85 9.60
N ALA A 169 7.13 17.92 9.32
CA ALA A 169 8.38 18.26 10.00
C ALA A 169 8.18 18.46 11.51
N ARG A 170 7.10 19.14 11.94
CA ARG A 170 6.78 19.27 13.37
C ARG A 170 6.57 17.92 14.04
N VAL A 171 5.90 16.99 13.36
CA VAL A 171 5.76 15.61 13.84
C VAL A 171 7.12 14.93 13.95
N ALA A 172 7.97 15.07 12.92
CA ALA A 172 9.31 14.51 12.92
C ALA A 172 10.14 15.03 14.10
N GLU A 173 10.19 16.35 14.29
CA GLU A 173 10.91 16.99 15.41
C GLU A 173 10.41 16.51 16.77
N ALA A 174 9.10 16.34 16.95
CA ALA A 174 8.53 15.78 18.17
C ALA A 174 8.98 14.35 18.43
N LEU A 175 8.96 13.48 17.42
CA LEU A 175 9.39 12.08 17.55
C LEU A 175 10.91 11.97 17.82
N MET A 176 11.71 12.79 17.18
CA MET A 176 13.16 12.86 17.44
C MET A 176 13.44 13.30 18.88
N ARG A 177 12.77 14.33 19.34
CA ARG A 177 12.99 14.89 20.69
C ARG A 177 12.47 13.99 21.80
N GLU A 178 11.21 13.51 21.67
CA GLU A 178 10.50 12.83 22.76
C GLU A 178 10.77 11.31 22.80
N LYS A 179 11.01 10.70 21.64
CA LYS A 179 11.25 9.25 21.53
C LYS A 179 12.69 8.89 21.12
N GLY A 180 13.52 9.86 20.77
CA GLY A 180 14.90 9.63 20.33
C GLY A 180 15.01 8.83 19.02
N LEU A 181 13.95 8.80 18.19
CA LEU A 181 13.90 8.01 16.97
C LEU A 181 14.62 8.74 15.82
N PHE A 182 15.31 7.99 14.99
CA PHE A 182 15.97 8.53 13.79
C PHE A 182 15.00 8.62 12.61
N PRO A 183 14.87 9.76 11.90
CA PRO A 183 13.96 9.91 10.77
C PRO A 183 14.52 9.31 9.47
N ILE A 184 13.71 8.51 8.78
CA ILE A 184 13.95 8.04 7.42
C ILE A 184 12.84 8.55 6.52
N VAL A 185 13.19 9.29 5.47
CA VAL A 185 12.26 9.85 4.50
C VAL A 185 12.27 9.01 3.24
N ILE A 186 11.09 8.58 2.78
CA ILE A 186 10.94 7.83 1.53
C ILE A 186 10.49 8.78 0.43
N GLU A 187 11.23 8.75 -0.69
CA GLU A 187 10.92 9.49 -1.91
C GLU A 187 10.53 8.51 -3.01
N GLY A 188 9.29 8.58 -3.48
CA GLY A 188 8.85 7.92 -4.70
C GLY A 188 9.12 8.78 -5.94
N PRO A 189 8.81 8.26 -7.15
CA PRO A 189 9.15 8.95 -8.41
C PRO A 189 8.50 10.34 -8.58
N ALA A 190 7.42 10.65 -7.86
CA ALA A 190 6.68 11.91 -7.96
C ALA A 190 6.82 12.79 -6.69
N ASP A 191 7.65 12.41 -5.72
CA ASP A 191 7.62 12.98 -4.37
C ASP A 191 8.78 13.92 -4.06
N GLY A 192 9.61 14.28 -5.06
CA GLY A 192 10.84 15.06 -4.86
C GLY A 192 10.61 16.38 -4.12
N VAL A 193 9.60 17.16 -4.52
CA VAL A 193 9.32 18.46 -3.88
C VAL A 193 8.91 18.31 -2.42
N PRO A 194 7.89 17.53 -2.04
CA PRO A 194 7.52 17.38 -0.63
C PRO A 194 8.62 16.74 0.23
N CYS A 195 9.46 15.86 -0.32
CA CYS A 195 10.61 15.31 0.40
C CYS A 195 11.68 16.38 0.66
N GLN A 196 12.00 17.20 -0.33
CA GLN A 196 12.96 18.28 -0.19
C GLN A 196 12.50 19.32 0.84
N GLU A 197 11.23 19.73 0.79
CA GLU A 197 10.64 20.66 1.75
C GLU A 197 10.67 20.11 3.18
N LEU A 198 10.32 18.82 3.37
CA LEU A 198 10.39 18.15 4.66
C LEU A 198 11.81 18.14 5.21
N LEU A 199 12.79 17.66 4.42
CA LEU A 199 14.19 17.58 4.84
C LEU A 199 14.77 18.96 5.17
N SER A 200 14.42 19.97 4.39
CA SER A 200 14.83 21.36 4.69
C SER A 200 14.26 21.85 6.02
N ALA A 201 13.00 21.51 6.32
CA ALA A 201 12.35 21.90 7.56
C ALA A 201 12.96 21.22 8.81
N ILE A 202 13.37 19.94 8.71
CA ILE A 202 14.11 19.24 9.78
C ILE A 202 15.62 19.43 9.69
N LYS A 203 16.09 20.50 9.03
CA LYS A 203 17.51 20.89 8.91
C LYS A 203 18.44 19.82 8.33
N GLY A 204 17.90 18.98 7.47
CA GLY A 204 18.63 17.87 6.84
C GLY A 204 18.91 16.69 7.77
N GLU A 205 18.38 16.68 8.98
CA GLU A 205 18.47 15.54 9.88
C GLU A 205 17.61 14.39 9.33
N GLY A 206 18.24 13.27 8.98
CA GLY A 206 17.57 12.08 8.49
C GLY A 206 18.18 11.46 7.25
N LEU A 207 17.78 10.23 6.98
CA LEU A 207 18.17 9.47 5.79
C LEU A 207 17.09 9.61 4.71
N LEU A 208 17.48 10.02 3.51
CA LEU A 208 16.60 10.02 2.35
C LEU A 208 16.82 8.76 1.51
N LEU A 209 15.78 7.95 1.37
CA LEU A 209 15.78 6.78 0.49
C LEU A 209 14.97 7.08 -0.78
N ARG A 210 15.67 7.18 -1.91
CA ARG A 210 15.06 7.48 -3.22
C ARG A 210 14.67 6.21 -3.95
N SER A 211 13.39 6.11 -4.29
CA SER A 211 12.80 5.04 -5.11
C SER A 211 13.34 3.64 -4.75
N PRO A 212 13.30 3.24 -3.47
CA PRO A 212 13.81 1.94 -3.05
C PRO A 212 12.99 0.82 -3.71
N HIS A 213 13.63 -0.32 -3.95
CA HIS A 213 12.92 -1.53 -4.38
C HIS A 213 11.84 -1.87 -3.34
N LEU A 214 10.61 -2.14 -3.78
CA LEU A 214 9.47 -2.24 -2.85
C LEU A 214 9.61 -3.40 -1.85
N ARG A 215 10.26 -4.50 -2.21
CA ARG A 215 10.53 -5.60 -1.28
C ARG A 215 11.52 -5.20 -0.21
N GLU A 216 12.58 -4.50 -0.56
CA GLU A 216 13.55 -3.96 0.40
C GLU A 216 12.90 -2.93 1.32
N LEU A 217 12.04 -2.06 0.77
CA LEU A 217 11.27 -1.12 1.56
C LEU A 217 10.32 -1.83 2.52
N ALA A 218 9.66 -2.89 2.10
CA ALA A 218 8.81 -3.71 2.95
C ALA A 218 9.59 -4.30 4.13
N ALA A 219 10.81 -4.82 3.87
CA ALA A 219 11.69 -5.32 4.92
C ALA A 219 12.11 -4.21 5.90
N LEU A 220 12.46 -3.04 5.41
CA LEU A 220 12.79 -1.88 6.23
C LEU A 220 11.59 -1.43 7.08
N LEU A 221 10.42 -1.29 6.47
CA LEU A 221 9.19 -0.90 7.16
C LEU A 221 8.81 -1.89 8.27
N SER A 222 9.08 -3.20 8.08
CA SER A 222 8.84 -4.22 9.12
C SER A 222 9.70 -4.06 10.38
N LEU A 223 10.76 -3.25 10.30
CA LEU A 223 11.67 -2.91 11.39
C LEU A 223 11.40 -1.53 12.00
N ALA A 224 10.57 -0.71 11.34
CA ALA A 224 10.30 0.64 11.79
C ALA A 224 9.50 0.65 13.08
N SER A 225 9.92 1.48 14.05
CA SER A 225 9.15 1.74 15.26
C SER A 225 7.82 2.40 14.95
N LEU A 226 7.77 3.17 13.84
CA LEU A 226 6.62 3.95 13.45
C LEU A 226 6.72 4.35 11.96
N TYR A 227 5.56 4.45 11.31
CA TYR A 227 5.40 5.03 9.98
C TYR A 227 4.36 6.15 10.02
N VAL A 228 4.66 7.27 9.36
CA VAL A 228 3.72 8.38 9.15
C VAL A 228 3.70 8.77 7.67
N GLY A 229 2.52 8.83 7.08
CA GLY A 229 2.39 9.23 5.67
C GLY A 229 0.98 9.62 5.27
N ASN A 230 0.86 10.06 4.04
CA ASN A 230 -0.43 10.39 3.42
C ASN A 230 -1.16 9.13 2.93
N ASP A 231 -2.42 9.26 2.52
CA ASP A 231 -3.14 8.22 1.76
C ASP A 231 -2.38 7.90 0.46
N SER A 232 -1.56 6.86 0.53
CA SER A 232 -0.64 6.41 -0.54
C SER A 232 -0.40 4.91 -0.48
N GLY A 233 0.13 4.35 -1.57
CA GLY A 233 0.49 2.92 -1.62
C GLY A 233 1.55 2.53 -0.58
N ILE A 234 2.47 3.43 -0.22
CA ILE A 234 3.51 3.17 0.78
C ILE A 234 2.90 3.03 2.19
N SER A 235 1.85 3.80 2.51
CA SER A 235 1.12 3.65 3.77
C SER A 235 0.45 2.27 3.88
N HIS A 236 -0.09 1.76 2.77
CA HIS A 236 -0.60 0.39 2.72
C HIS A 236 0.49 -0.65 2.86
N LEU A 237 1.67 -0.41 2.28
CA LEU A 237 2.83 -1.30 2.41
C LEU A 237 3.29 -1.40 3.87
N ALA A 238 3.42 -0.25 4.56
CA ALA A 238 3.80 -0.19 5.97
C ALA A 238 2.82 -1.01 6.85
N ALA A 239 1.53 -0.79 6.67
CA ALA A 239 0.50 -1.54 7.39
C ALA A 239 0.54 -3.04 7.07
N SER A 240 0.80 -3.40 5.80
CA SER A 240 0.81 -4.80 5.35
C SER A 240 1.93 -5.63 5.95
N VAL A 241 3.06 -5.01 6.31
CA VAL A 241 4.17 -5.67 7.03
C VAL A 241 4.04 -5.59 8.55
N GLY A 242 2.96 -4.98 9.06
CA GLY A 242 2.67 -4.87 10.50
C GLY A 242 3.36 -3.69 11.21
N ALA A 243 3.92 -2.73 10.48
CA ALA A 243 4.46 -1.51 11.09
C ALA A 243 3.36 -0.69 11.78
N PRO A 244 3.62 -0.08 12.95
CA PRO A 244 2.74 0.94 13.51
C PRO A 244 2.60 2.09 12.52
N THR A 245 1.38 2.40 12.10
CA THR A 245 1.13 3.24 10.94
C THR A 245 0.11 4.32 11.24
N LEU A 246 0.49 5.58 11.10
CA LEU A 246 -0.42 6.72 11.07
C LEU A 246 -0.58 7.22 9.63
N VAL A 247 -1.83 7.30 9.17
CA VAL A 247 -2.15 7.77 7.81
C VAL A 247 -3.01 9.01 7.85
N LEU A 248 -2.62 10.01 7.04
CA LEU A 248 -3.31 11.28 6.94
C LEU A 248 -4.22 11.29 5.71
N PHE A 249 -5.51 11.46 5.95
CA PHE A 249 -6.56 11.48 4.93
C PHE A 249 -7.14 12.88 4.75
N GLY A 250 -7.43 13.25 3.53
CA GLY A 250 -8.12 14.50 3.21
C GLY A 250 -9.27 14.27 2.23
N PRO A 251 -9.00 14.21 0.91
CA PRO A 251 -10.04 14.14 -0.11
C PRO A 251 -10.66 12.74 -0.29
N THR A 252 -10.14 11.73 0.36
CA THR A 252 -10.58 10.32 0.28
C THR A 252 -11.18 9.87 1.62
N ASP A 253 -12.12 8.93 1.57
CA ASP A 253 -12.78 8.40 2.76
C ASP A 253 -11.95 7.27 3.40
N PRO A 254 -11.42 7.46 4.63
CA PRO A 254 -10.64 6.43 5.30
C PRO A 254 -11.47 5.17 5.64
N HIS A 255 -12.78 5.30 5.82
CA HIS A 255 -13.65 4.13 6.06
C HIS A 255 -13.70 3.16 4.88
N ILE A 256 -13.33 3.64 3.67
CA ILE A 256 -13.27 2.84 2.45
C ILE A 256 -11.83 2.45 2.11
N TRP A 257 -10.89 3.37 2.30
CA TRP A 257 -9.55 3.29 1.72
C TRP A 257 -8.40 3.17 2.73
N ALA A 258 -8.66 3.21 4.04
CA ALA A 258 -7.56 3.09 5.00
C ALA A 258 -6.85 1.73 4.88
N PRO A 259 -5.53 1.67 5.10
CA PRO A 259 -4.84 0.39 5.23
C PRO A 259 -5.46 -0.48 6.33
N ARG A 260 -5.44 -1.80 6.14
CA ARG A 260 -5.89 -2.76 7.15
C ARG A 260 -4.72 -3.28 7.97
N GLY A 261 -4.86 -3.25 9.29
CA GLY A 261 -3.88 -3.74 10.26
C GLY A 261 -4.31 -3.40 11.68
N GLU A 262 -3.88 -4.18 12.66
CA GLU A 262 -4.19 -3.94 14.07
C GLU A 262 -3.52 -2.65 14.57
N ARG A 263 -2.35 -2.35 14.03
CA ARG A 263 -1.51 -1.21 14.39
C ARG A 263 -1.65 -0.06 13.39
N VAL A 264 -2.87 0.19 12.88
CA VAL A 264 -3.17 1.30 11.97
C VAL A 264 -4.08 2.31 12.63
N ARG A 265 -3.71 3.58 12.53
CA ARG A 265 -4.53 4.73 12.91
C ARG A 265 -4.56 5.71 11.74
N TRP A 266 -5.59 6.52 11.68
CA TRP A 266 -5.69 7.57 10.68
C TRP A 266 -6.33 8.83 11.25
N ILE A 267 -5.94 9.97 10.69
CA ILE A 267 -6.55 11.27 10.94
C ILE A 267 -7.18 11.76 9.65
N TRP A 268 -8.38 12.26 9.73
CA TRP A 268 -9.12 12.73 8.56
C TRP A 268 -9.44 14.21 8.65
N GLY A 269 -8.82 15.02 7.81
CA GLY A 269 -9.14 16.43 7.65
C GLY A 269 -10.47 16.61 6.90
N LYS A 270 -11.57 16.21 7.56
CA LYS A 270 -12.91 16.21 6.99
C LYS A 270 -13.42 17.62 6.76
N THR A 271 -13.70 17.96 5.49
CA THR A 271 -14.35 19.21 5.07
C THR A 271 -15.72 18.90 4.46
N PRO A 272 -16.62 19.89 4.29
CA PRO A 272 -17.92 19.66 3.67
C PRO A 272 -17.88 19.06 2.24
N CYS A 273 -16.76 19.26 1.52
CA CYS A 273 -16.55 18.69 0.19
C CYS A 273 -15.82 17.34 0.19
N ALA A 274 -15.37 16.82 1.35
CA ALA A 274 -14.76 15.51 1.47
C ALA A 274 -15.78 14.46 1.96
N PRO A 275 -15.75 13.23 1.42
CA PRO A 275 -14.86 12.73 0.37
C PRO A 275 -15.19 13.28 -1.02
N CYS A 276 -14.14 13.54 -1.80
CA CYS A 276 -14.26 14.09 -3.14
C CYS A 276 -14.45 13.02 -4.21
N THR A 277 -15.26 13.28 -5.21
CA THR A 277 -15.22 12.50 -6.45
C THR A 277 -13.87 12.72 -7.16
N PRO A 278 -13.45 11.81 -8.07
CA PRO A 278 -12.23 12.01 -8.86
C PRO A 278 -12.21 13.36 -9.60
N GLU A 279 -13.36 13.81 -10.09
CA GLU A 279 -13.51 15.08 -10.80
C GLU A 279 -13.30 16.27 -9.86
N GLN A 280 -14.00 16.32 -8.73
CA GLN A 280 -13.84 17.35 -7.71
C GLN A 280 -12.38 17.43 -7.23
N ARG A 281 -11.71 16.30 -7.05
CA ARG A 281 -10.31 16.26 -6.65
C ARG A 281 -9.39 16.85 -7.72
N ARG A 282 -9.60 16.56 -9.01
CA ARG A 282 -8.82 17.13 -10.12
C ARG A 282 -8.96 18.66 -10.16
N GLN A 283 -10.18 19.15 -10.00
CA GLN A 283 -10.51 20.58 -10.08
C GLN A 283 -10.23 21.34 -8.77
N CYS A 284 -9.88 20.66 -7.68
CA CYS A 284 -9.66 21.29 -6.38
C CYS A 284 -8.48 22.28 -6.45
N PRO A 285 -8.70 23.60 -6.26
CA PRO A 285 -7.61 24.56 -6.31
C PRO A 285 -6.69 24.47 -5.09
N ARG A 286 -7.27 24.13 -3.93
CA ARG A 286 -6.56 24.10 -2.65
C ARG A 286 -7.13 23.00 -1.74
N PRO A 287 -6.35 21.98 -1.36
CA PRO A 287 -6.81 20.87 -0.54
C PRO A 287 -6.92 21.26 0.94
N ARG A 288 -7.89 22.10 1.29
CA ARG A 288 -8.13 22.56 2.68
C ARG A 288 -8.29 21.38 3.66
N CYS A 289 -8.82 20.26 3.18
CA CYS A 289 -8.94 19.03 3.97
C CYS A 289 -7.57 18.49 4.44
N MET A 290 -6.51 18.64 3.67
CA MET A 290 -5.16 18.31 4.11
C MET A 290 -4.58 19.41 5.01
N GLU A 291 -4.79 20.65 4.64
CA GLU A 291 -4.25 21.80 5.38
C GLU A 291 -4.81 21.96 6.79
N GLN A 292 -6.06 21.55 7.04
CA GLN A 292 -6.68 21.69 8.37
C GLN A 292 -6.30 20.59 9.35
N ILE A 293 -5.68 19.49 8.91
CA ILE A 293 -5.14 18.48 9.84
C ILE A 293 -4.11 19.17 10.74
N ASP A 294 -4.36 19.11 12.05
CA ASP A 294 -3.47 19.71 13.05
C ASP A 294 -2.28 18.78 13.31
N PRO A 295 -1.03 19.27 13.23
CA PRO A 295 0.13 18.49 13.62
C PRO A 295 0.12 18.07 15.10
N GLU A 296 -0.48 18.86 15.99
CA GLU A 296 -0.59 18.49 17.39
C GLU A 296 -1.46 17.25 17.60
N GLU A 297 -2.57 17.10 16.86
CA GLU A 297 -3.39 15.88 16.89
C GLU A 297 -2.57 14.65 16.47
N ALA A 298 -1.73 14.80 15.45
CA ALA A 298 -0.84 13.71 15.00
C ALA A 298 0.23 13.40 16.07
N ILE A 299 0.85 14.42 16.68
CA ILE A 299 1.86 14.28 17.71
C ILE A 299 1.26 13.58 18.95
N GLU A 300 0.13 14.03 19.43
CA GLU A 300 -0.56 13.43 20.58
C GLU A 300 -0.92 11.96 20.31
N THR A 301 -1.46 11.66 19.11
CA THR A 301 -1.75 10.29 18.69
C THR A 301 -0.50 9.40 18.73
N LEU A 302 0.65 9.91 18.29
CA LEU A 302 1.88 9.13 18.19
C LEU A 302 2.62 9.00 19.53
N LEU A 303 2.51 9.99 20.40
CA LEU A 303 3.16 9.98 21.72
C LEU A 303 2.36 9.18 22.77
N SER A 304 1.05 9.08 22.64
CA SER A 304 0.18 8.30 23.54
C SER A 304 0.32 6.77 23.40
N ASP A 305 1.20 6.30 22.50
CA ASP A 305 1.40 4.88 22.17
C ASP A 305 0.11 4.10 21.91
N PRO A 306 -0.65 4.47 20.87
CA PRO A 306 -1.96 3.87 20.58
C PRO A 306 -1.86 2.43 20.07
N TRP A 307 -0.65 1.87 20.06
CA TRP A 307 -0.31 0.56 19.51
C TRP A 307 0.00 -0.49 20.59
N ALA A 308 0.05 -0.08 21.89
CA ALA A 308 0.29 -0.94 23.04
C ALA A 308 -0.86 -1.93 23.28
#